data_80fa0d46e07417dd7556c17a105fe475
#
_entry.id   80fa0d46e07417dd7556c17a105fe475
#
_cell.length_a   1.000
_cell.length_b   1.000
_cell.length_c   1.000
_cell.angle_alpha   90.00
_cell.angle_beta   90.00
_cell.angle_gamma   90.00
#
_symmetry.space_group_name_H-M   'P 1'
#
loop_
_entity.id
_entity.type
_entity.pdbx_description
1 polymer ?
#
loop_
_entity_poly.entity_id
_entity_poly.type
_entity_poly.pdbx_seq_one_letter_code
_entity_poly.pdbx_strand_id
1 'polypeptide(L)'
;MEETKTITVVIAGRPYPLRVKEEDEAAIRKIVKEVNDKVNHFQLTYTDRDKQDHLAMVTLTFAVDLYKLRQGQKAERDKEMSEKLGELDSLLDRLLA
;
A
#
# COMPACT_ATOMS: atom_id res chain seq x y z
N MET A 1 -9.15 25.64 -1.87
CA MET A 1 -9.82 24.75 -0.90
C MET A 1 -10.23 23.47 -1.61
N GLU A 2 -9.86 22.36 -1.06
CA GLU A 2 -10.15 21.07 -1.70
C GLU A 2 -11.50 20.55 -1.25
N GLU A 3 -12.32 20.19 -2.21
CA GLU A 3 -13.60 19.60 -1.93
C GLU A 3 -13.47 18.10 -1.75
N THR A 4 -14.11 17.60 -0.71
CA THR A 4 -14.18 16.16 -0.49
C THR A 4 -15.62 15.71 -0.57
N LYS A 5 -15.82 14.46 -0.90
CA LYS A 5 -17.13 13.84 -0.86
C LYS A 5 -17.02 12.51 -0.12
N THR A 6 -18.14 12.01 0.34
CA THR A 6 -18.19 10.72 1.01
C THR A 6 -18.61 9.65 0.00
N ILE A 7 -17.83 8.61 -0.11
CA ILE A 7 -18.18 7.43 -0.89
C ILE A 7 -18.29 6.23 0.04
N THR A 8 -19.05 5.25 -0.35
CA THR A 8 -19.14 4.00 0.40
C THR A 8 -18.40 2.90 -0.37
N VAL A 9 -17.47 2.25 0.29
CA VAL A 9 -16.73 1.13 -0.29
C VAL A 9 -17.01 -0.12 0.54
N VAL A 10 -17.00 -1.26 -0.10
CA VAL A 10 -17.19 -2.55 0.58
C VAL A 10 -15.83 -3.21 0.69
N ILE A 11 -15.41 -3.52 1.90
CA ILE A 11 -14.12 -4.19 2.17
C ILE A 11 -14.41 -5.42 3.00
N ALA A 12 -14.02 -6.59 2.48
CA ALA A 12 -14.24 -7.87 3.14
C ALA A 12 -15.72 -8.08 3.54
N GLY A 13 -16.62 -7.63 2.68
CA GLY A 13 -18.07 -7.81 2.87
C GLY A 13 -18.75 -6.79 3.74
N ARG A 14 -18.05 -5.77 4.22
CA ARG A 14 -18.65 -4.70 5.03
C ARG A 14 -18.54 -3.35 4.35
N PRO A 15 -19.59 -2.51 4.43
CA PRO A 15 -19.53 -1.18 3.87
C PRO A 15 -18.83 -0.21 4.83
N TYR A 16 -18.02 0.69 4.25
CA TYR A 16 -17.33 1.73 4.98
C TYR A 16 -17.46 3.05 4.26
N PRO A 17 -17.87 4.11 4.96
CA PRO A 17 -17.89 5.44 4.37
C PRO A 17 -16.47 6.03 4.40
N LEU A 18 -16.04 6.55 3.28
CA LEU A 18 -14.72 7.18 3.16
C LEU A 18 -14.87 8.59 2.62
N ARG A 19 -14.12 9.50 3.18
CA ARG A 19 -14.04 10.88 2.71
C ARG A 19 -12.89 10.99 1.75
N VAL A 20 -13.18 11.30 0.50
CA VAL A 20 -12.16 11.33 -0.55
C VAL A 20 -12.32 12.59 -1.37
N LYS A 21 -11.23 13.02 -2.00
CA LYS A 21 -11.27 14.08 -3.01
C LYS A 21 -11.80 13.49 -4.30
N GLU A 22 -12.47 14.32 -5.09
CA GLU A 22 -12.99 13.89 -6.39
C GLU A 22 -11.92 13.24 -7.25
N GLU A 23 -10.74 13.84 -7.30
CA GLU A 23 -9.62 13.35 -8.10
C GLU A 23 -9.05 12.03 -7.62
N ASP A 24 -9.29 11.65 -6.36
CA ASP A 24 -8.74 10.43 -5.78
C ASP A 24 -9.73 9.26 -5.81
N GLU A 25 -10.97 9.51 -6.15
CA GLU A 25 -12.01 8.48 -6.06
C GLU A 25 -11.69 7.24 -6.88
N ALA A 26 -11.30 7.43 -8.14
CA ALA A 26 -11.01 6.30 -9.03
C ALA A 26 -9.85 5.45 -8.51
N ALA A 27 -8.81 6.10 -7.98
CA ALA A 27 -7.66 5.41 -7.40
C ALA A 27 -8.06 4.62 -6.15
N ILE A 28 -8.87 5.23 -5.29
CA ILE A 28 -9.33 4.57 -4.06
C ILE A 28 -10.18 3.34 -4.40
N ARG A 29 -11.09 3.45 -5.37
CA ARG A 29 -11.91 2.30 -5.76
C ARG A 29 -11.08 1.18 -6.35
N LYS A 30 -10.04 1.51 -7.09
CA LYS A 30 -9.10 0.52 -7.63
C LYS A 30 -8.34 -0.19 -6.51
N ILE A 31 -7.89 0.57 -5.52
CA ILE A 31 -7.19 0.02 -4.36
C ILE A 31 -8.10 -0.91 -3.56
N VAL A 32 -9.36 -0.51 -3.35
CA VAL A 32 -10.35 -1.33 -2.64
C VAL A 32 -10.56 -2.66 -3.36
N LYS A 33 -10.65 -2.62 -4.70
CA LYS A 33 -10.78 -3.84 -5.48
C LYS A 33 -9.57 -4.76 -5.27
N GLU A 34 -8.40 -4.20 -5.27
CA GLU A 34 -7.16 -4.95 -5.05
C GLU A 34 -7.14 -5.59 -3.67
N VAL A 35 -7.56 -4.85 -2.64
CA VAL A 35 -7.67 -5.38 -1.28
C VAL A 35 -8.66 -6.54 -1.25
N ASN A 36 -9.83 -6.38 -1.85
CA ASN A 36 -10.86 -7.43 -1.87
C ASN A 36 -10.40 -8.66 -2.64
N ASP A 37 -9.68 -8.48 -3.72
CA ASP A 37 -9.10 -9.61 -4.47
C ASP A 37 -8.13 -10.41 -3.60
N LYS A 38 -7.31 -9.73 -2.81
CA LYS A 38 -6.40 -10.38 -1.86
C LYS A 38 -7.16 -11.11 -0.75
N VAL A 39 -8.20 -10.48 -0.19
CA VAL A 39 -9.03 -11.12 0.83
C VAL A 39 -9.64 -12.40 0.28
N ASN A 40 -10.20 -12.35 -0.93
CA ASN A 40 -10.79 -13.53 -1.57
C ASN A 40 -9.75 -14.63 -1.78
N HIS A 41 -8.55 -14.27 -2.19
CA HIS A 41 -7.46 -15.22 -2.37
C HIS A 41 -7.16 -15.97 -1.07
N PHE A 42 -7.02 -15.25 0.04
CA PHE A 42 -6.74 -15.88 1.32
C PHE A 42 -7.92 -16.70 1.84
N GLN A 43 -9.15 -16.24 1.60
CA GLN A 43 -10.35 -17.01 1.97
C GLN A 43 -10.38 -18.37 1.27
N LEU A 44 -10.01 -18.41 0.00
CA LEU A 44 -9.99 -19.64 -0.78
C LEU A 44 -8.82 -20.56 -0.41
N THR A 45 -7.70 -19.97 -0.03
CA THR A 45 -6.49 -20.71 0.29
C THR A 45 -6.49 -21.24 1.73
N TYR A 46 -7.01 -20.44 2.67
CA TYR A 46 -7.00 -20.75 4.10
C TYR A 46 -8.42 -20.79 4.62
N THR A 47 -9.13 -21.84 4.27
CA THR A 47 -10.57 -21.97 4.55
C THR A 47 -10.89 -22.22 6.01
N ASP A 48 -9.92 -22.63 6.81
CA ASP A 48 -10.08 -22.90 8.24
C ASP A 48 -9.88 -21.66 9.11
N ARG A 49 -9.71 -20.49 8.50
CA ARG A 49 -9.47 -19.22 9.19
C ARG A 49 -10.66 -18.29 9.04
N ASP A 50 -10.80 -17.35 9.99
CA ASP A 50 -11.89 -16.37 9.93
C ASP A 50 -11.50 -15.13 9.14
N LYS A 51 -12.45 -14.20 9.01
CA LYS A 51 -12.23 -12.97 8.24
C LYS A 51 -11.15 -12.08 8.85
N GLN A 52 -11.06 -12.04 10.16
CA GLN A 52 -10.03 -11.24 10.82
C GLN A 52 -8.65 -11.77 10.48
N ASP A 53 -8.48 -13.09 10.47
CA ASP A 53 -7.21 -13.70 10.07
C ASP A 53 -6.87 -13.38 8.63
N HIS A 54 -7.86 -13.46 7.73
CA HIS A 54 -7.64 -13.12 6.32
C HIS A 54 -7.24 -11.65 6.16
N LEU A 55 -7.87 -10.74 6.88
CA LEU A 55 -7.51 -9.33 6.84
C LEU A 55 -6.12 -9.08 7.39
N ALA A 56 -5.74 -9.78 8.46
CA ALA A 56 -4.39 -9.69 9.01
C ALA A 56 -3.35 -10.15 7.99
N MET A 57 -3.64 -11.25 7.27
CA MET A 57 -2.74 -11.75 6.23
C MET A 57 -2.61 -10.77 5.07
N VAL A 58 -3.72 -10.16 4.66
CA VAL A 58 -3.72 -9.13 3.62
C VAL A 58 -2.88 -7.93 4.05
N THR A 59 -3.08 -7.48 5.28
CA THR A 59 -2.34 -6.35 5.84
C THR A 59 -0.84 -6.64 5.85
N LEU A 60 -0.46 -7.82 6.31
CA LEU A 60 0.94 -8.21 6.34
C LEU A 60 1.54 -8.29 4.93
N THR A 61 0.79 -8.83 3.98
CA THR A 61 1.24 -8.93 2.60
C THR A 61 1.53 -7.56 2.01
N PHE A 62 0.61 -6.62 2.17
CA PHE A 62 0.82 -5.25 1.68
C PHE A 62 1.96 -4.55 2.39
N ALA A 63 2.10 -4.77 3.69
CA ALA A 63 3.21 -4.19 4.45
C ALA A 63 4.57 -4.72 3.97
N VAL A 64 4.65 -6.02 3.70
CA VAL A 64 5.88 -6.63 3.15
C VAL A 64 6.17 -6.07 1.76
N ASP A 65 5.17 -5.96 0.91
CA ASP A 65 5.34 -5.40 -0.42
C ASP A 65 5.83 -3.96 -0.37
N LEU A 66 5.26 -3.17 0.53
CA LEU A 66 5.68 -1.78 0.73
C LEU A 66 7.12 -1.71 1.22
N TYR A 67 7.49 -2.57 2.15
CA TYR A 67 8.86 -2.63 2.65
C TYR A 67 9.85 -2.95 1.53
N LYS A 68 9.54 -3.95 0.72
CA LYS A 68 10.38 -4.34 -0.41
C LYS A 68 10.52 -3.20 -1.43
N LEU A 69 9.42 -2.52 -1.70
CA LEU A 69 9.41 -1.41 -2.63
C LEU A 69 10.30 -0.27 -2.13
N ARG A 70 10.21 0.06 -0.86
CA ARG A 70 11.05 1.09 -0.24
C ARG A 70 12.53 0.71 -0.26
N GLN A 71 12.85 -0.56 -0.01
CA GLN A 71 14.23 -1.04 -0.07
C GLN A 71 14.78 -0.96 -1.50
N GLY A 72 13.97 -1.33 -2.48
CA GLY A 72 14.34 -1.21 -3.88
C GLY A 72 14.63 0.22 -4.28
N GLN A 73 13.76 1.14 -3.89
CA GLN A 73 13.94 2.56 -4.17
C GLN A 73 15.18 3.12 -3.50
N LYS A 74 15.43 2.73 -2.26
CA LYS A 74 16.62 3.16 -1.54
C LYS A 74 17.89 2.67 -2.23
N ALA A 75 17.94 1.41 -2.55
CA ALA A 75 19.09 0.81 -3.22
C ALA A 75 19.36 1.49 -4.56
N GLU A 76 18.32 1.75 -5.31
CA GLU A 76 18.43 2.41 -6.61
C GLU A 76 18.92 3.85 -6.48
N ARG A 77 18.39 4.59 -5.53
CA ARG A 77 18.85 5.96 -5.26
C ARG A 77 20.30 6.01 -4.81
N ASP A 78 20.68 5.11 -3.92
CA ASP A 78 22.04 5.04 -3.41
C ASP A 78 23.00 4.74 -4.55
N LYS A 79 22.64 3.82 -5.42
CA LYS A 79 23.45 3.47 -6.58
C LYS A 79 23.58 4.65 -7.53
N GLU A 80 22.47 5.32 -7.83
CA GLU A 80 22.46 6.46 -8.73
C GLU A 80 23.30 7.61 -8.21
N MET A 81 23.17 7.93 -6.94
CA MET A 81 23.93 8.99 -6.31
C MET A 81 25.41 8.65 -6.25
N SER A 82 25.74 7.41 -5.95
CA SER A 82 27.12 6.95 -5.90
C SER A 82 27.80 7.07 -7.27
N GLU A 83 27.08 6.77 -8.33
CA GLU A 83 27.59 6.89 -9.69
C GLU A 83 27.78 8.33 -10.14
N LYS A 84 26.89 9.21 -9.73
CA LYS A 84 26.89 10.61 -10.17
C LYS A 84 27.69 11.51 -9.26
N LEU A 85 27.48 11.40 -7.95
CA LEU A 85 28.00 12.34 -6.96
C LEU A 85 28.30 11.60 -5.66
N GLY A 86 29.41 10.89 -5.62
CA GLY A 86 29.75 10.07 -4.46
C GLY A 86 29.69 10.79 -3.12
N GLU A 87 29.98 12.09 -3.11
CA GLU A 87 29.97 12.89 -1.89
C GLU A 87 28.57 13.11 -1.30
N LEU A 88 27.52 12.83 -2.04
CA LEU A 88 26.15 12.99 -1.56
C LEU A 88 25.61 11.73 -0.91
N ASP A 89 26.33 10.64 -0.97
CA ASP A 89 25.90 9.35 -0.42
C ASP A 89 25.52 9.46 1.05
N SER A 90 26.37 10.08 1.85
CA SER A 90 26.12 10.19 3.29
C SER A 90 24.90 11.06 3.58
N LEU A 91 24.66 12.07 2.77
CA LEU A 91 23.47 12.91 2.92
C LEU A 91 22.22 12.10 2.60
N LEU A 92 22.25 11.34 1.52
CA LEU A 92 21.13 10.51 1.12
C LEU A 92 20.81 9.47 2.19
N ASP A 93 21.81 8.81 2.74
CA ASP A 93 21.62 7.85 3.82
C ASP A 93 20.93 8.48 5.02
N ARG A 94 21.27 9.71 5.37
CA ARG A 94 20.65 10.42 6.48
C ARG A 94 19.19 10.73 6.20
N LEU A 95 18.85 11.01 4.96
CA LEU A 95 17.47 11.32 4.58
C LEU A 95 16.59 10.07 4.53
N LEU A 96 17.19 8.92 4.22
CA LEU A 96 16.47 7.66 4.06
C LEU A 96 16.46 6.79 5.31
N ALA A 97 17.24 7.15 6.30
CA ALA A 97 17.40 6.36 7.52
C ALA A 97 16.16 6.34 8.42
#